data_e4a0639ea9afb39d47d8286d963c257a
#
_entry.id   e4a0639ea9afb39d47d8286d963c257a
#
_cell.length_a   1.000
_cell.length_b   1.000
_cell.length_c   1.000
_cell.angle_alpha   90.00
_cell.angle_beta   90.00
_cell.angle_gamma   90.00
#
_symmetry.space_group_name_H-M   'P 1'
#
loop_
_entity.id
_entity.type
_entity.pdbx_description
1 polymer ?
#
loop_
_entity_poly.entity_id
_entity_poly.type
_entity_poly.pdbx_seq_one_letter_code
_entity_poly.pdbx_strand_id
1 'polypeptide(L)'
;MQNKDKTIVCIAGTDILSDECLFNAFYGRVSEERRRKTDAYRFEKDRRLSLGAEVLLYASLEKFGYDRPDRVSFTYGENNKPYIGRDGNIFINLSHSGEYVMCAVSDREVGCDIQKMGDDDILLAKKFFLPQEYETIAAQPTEHEKRDMFYRFWTLKESYMKVTGKGMSMPLDGFEITVSDKAYLTKNPCGGKYYFSEYDAPDGYKSALCIADRPCTALPEFIDLKGITI
;
A
#
# COMPACT_ATOMS: atom_id res chain seq x y z
N MET A 1 8.36 16.00 -25.45
CA MET A 1 8.18 16.40 -24.05
C MET A 1 8.49 15.17 -23.21
N GLN A 2 9.55 15.22 -22.39
CA GLN A 2 9.86 14.12 -21.47
C GLN A 2 8.67 13.94 -20.51
N ASN A 3 8.03 12.78 -20.54
CA ASN A 3 7.05 12.41 -19.55
C ASN A 3 7.73 12.49 -18.17
N LYS A 4 7.44 13.54 -17.40
CA LYS A 4 7.85 13.60 -16.00
C LYS A 4 7.19 12.42 -15.31
N ASP A 5 7.98 11.61 -14.61
CA ASP A 5 7.49 10.59 -13.70
C ASP A 5 6.37 11.15 -12.84
N LYS A 6 5.17 10.60 -12.96
CA LYS A 6 4.05 11.02 -12.16
C LYS A 6 3.66 9.89 -11.24
N THR A 7 4.02 10.04 -9.98
CA THR A 7 3.62 9.13 -8.91
C THR A 7 3.19 9.97 -7.72
N ILE A 8 2.03 9.66 -7.18
CA ILE A 8 1.47 10.25 -5.96
C ILE A 8 1.40 9.15 -4.92
N VAL A 9 1.86 9.45 -3.71
CA VAL A 9 1.76 8.56 -2.55
C VAL A 9 1.10 9.34 -1.44
N CYS A 10 -0.01 8.83 -0.93
CA CYS A 10 -0.76 9.45 0.16
C CYS A 10 -0.98 8.47 1.29
N ILE A 11 -0.93 8.97 2.52
CA ILE A 11 -1.25 8.23 3.76
C ILE A 11 -2.28 9.04 4.54
N ALA A 12 -3.27 8.38 5.13
CA ALA A 12 -4.26 9.04 5.97
C ALA A 12 -4.65 8.19 7.19
N GLY A 13 -4.89 8.83 8.32
CA GLY A 13 -5.52 8.22 9.47
C GLY A 13 -7.02 8.11 9.28
N THR A 14 -7.62 7.03 9.75
CA THR A 14 -9.06 6.75 9.64
C THR A 14 -9.83 6.88 10.95
N ASP A 15 -9.16 7.23 12.04
CA ASP A 15 -9.74 7.48 13.36
C ASP A 15 -10.78 8.61 13.33
N ILE A 16 -10.55 9.63 12.51
CA ILE A 16 -11.49 10.74 12.29
C ILE A 16 -12.86 10.28 11.78
N LEU A 17 -12.93 9.12 11.11
CA LEU A 17 -14.17 8.51 10.64
C LEU A 17 -14.97 7.81 11.77
N SER A 18 -14.53 7.94 13.03
CA SER A 18 -15.36 7.64 14.21
C SER A 18 -16.47 8.68 14.42
N ASP A 19 -16.35 9.87 13.84
CA ASP A 19 -17.44 10.84 13.72
C ASP A 19 -18.46 10.33 12.71
N GLU A 20 -19.66 9.99 13.18
CA GLU A 20 -20.74 9.44 12.37
C GLU A 20 -21.20 10.41 11.27
N CYS A 21 -21.18 11.73 11.51
CA CYS A 21 -21.55 12.71 10.53
C CYS A 21 -20.57 12.70 9.36
N LEU A 22 -19.28 12.68 9.64
CA LEU A 22 -18.22 12.61 8.65
C LEU A 22 -18.24 11.27 7.91
N PHE A 23 -18.39 10.16 8.65
CA PHE A 23 -18.51 8.84 8.05
C PHE A 23 -19.66 8.79 7.04
N ASN A 24 -20.86 9.22 7.43
CA ASN A 24 -22.06 9.20 6.58
C ASN A 24 -21.93 10.15 5.37
N ALA A 25 -21.26 11.29 5.54
CA ALA A 25 -20.98 12.21 4.45
C ALA A 25 -20.12 11.56 3.35
N PHE A 26 -19.05 10.84 3.71
CA PHE A 26 -18.22 10.12 2.76
C PHE A 26 -18.89 8.85 2.24
N TYR A 27 -19.60 8.11 3.10
CA TYR A 27 -20.31 6.90 2.70
C TYR A 27 -21.33 7.16 1.58
N GLY A 28 -21.99 8.32 1.60
CA GLY A 28 -22.90 8.73 0.53
C GLY A 28 -22.23 9.05 -0.81
N ARG A 29 -20.90 9.24 -0.83
CA ARG A 29 -20.14 9.70 -2.02
C ARG A 29 -19.22 8.65 -2.63
N VAL A 30 -18.89 7.60 -1.89
CA VAL A 30 -18.10 6.49 -2.44
C VAL A 30 -18.95 5.58 -3.34
N SER A 31 -18.27 4.74 -4.12
CA SER A 31 -18.90 3.80 -5.05
C SER A 31 -19.86 2.83 -4.34
N GLU A 32 -20.84 2.31 -5.09
CA GLU A 32 -21.76 1.29 -4.57
C GLU A 32 -21.01 0.01 -4.16
N GLU A 33 -19.97 -0.35 -4.90
CA GLU A 33 -19.11 -1.48 -4.57
C GLU A 33 -18.42 -1.25 -3.22
N ARG A 34 -17.91 -0.04 -2.98
CA ARG A 34 -17.28 0.32 -1.70
C ARG A 34 -18.28 0.27 -0.55
N ARG A 35 -19.48 0.79 -0.74
CA ARG A 35 -20.55 0.71 0.28
C ARG A 35 -20.82 -0.74 0.67
N ARG A 36 -21.03 -1.61 -0.33
CA ARG A 36 -21.24 -3.05 -0.08
C ARG A 36 -20.09 -3.70 0.67
N LYS A 37 -18.84 -3.40 0.31
CA LYS A 37 -17.65 -3.89 1.03
C LYS A 37 -17.61 -3.36 2.46
N THR A 38 -17.88 -2.09 2.67
CA THR A 38 -17.90 -1.46 4.01
C THR A 38 -18.96 -2.06 4.90
N ASP A 39 -20.15 -2.34 4.36
CA ASP A 39 -21.26 -2.94 5.11
C ASP A 39 -21.03 -4.41 5.46
N ALA A 40 -20.21 -5.11 4.68
CA ALA A 40 -19.85 -6.51 4.96
C ALA A 40 -18.92 -6.67 6.17
N TYR A 41 -18.22 -5.61 6.60
CA TYR A 41 -17.35 -5.67 7.76
C TYR A 41 -18.13 -5.62 9.07
N ARG A 42 -17.78 -6.54 9.99
CA ARG A 42 -18.39 -6.65 11.31
C ARG A 42 -17.94 -5.54 12.27
N PHE A 43 -16.64 -5.16 12.20
CA PHE A 43 -16.04 -4.22 13.14
C PHE A 43 -15.99 -2.82 12.56
N GLU A 44 -16.33 -1.83 13.37
CA GLU A 44 -16.33 -0.41 13.01
C GLU A 44 -14.96 0.04 12.46
N LYS A 45 -13.88 -0.47 13.04
CA LYS A 45 -12.52 -0.17 12.58
C LYS A 45 -12.31 -0.57 11.11
N ASP A 46 -12.74 -1.77 10.74
CA ASP A 46 -12.57 -2.28 9.36
C ASP A 46 -13.48 -1.52 8.39
N ARG A 47 -14.66 -1.11 8.83
CA ARG A 47 -15.56 -0.24 8.07
C ARG A 47 -14.90 1.11 7.77
N ARG A 48 -14.26 1.73 8.78
CA ARG A 48 -13.52 2.99 8.61
C ARG A 48 -12.33 2.84 7.66
N LEU A 49 -11.55 1.77 7.78
CA LEU A 49 -10.44 1.47 6.86
C LEU A 49 -10.94 1.29 5.43
N SER A 50 -12.01 0.53 5.24
CA SER A 50 -12.63 0.32 3.94
C SER A 50 -13.08 1.63 3.31
N LEU A 51 -13.81 2.45 4.03
CA LEU A 51 -14.30 3.76 3.55
C LEU A 51 -13.13 4.71 3.28
N GLY A 52 -12.21 4.86 4.23
CA GLY A 52 -11.05 5.74 4.14
C GLY A 52 -10.15 5.42 2.96
N ALA A 53 -10.03 4.14 2.59
CA ALA A 53 -9.24 3.73 1.44
C ALA A 53 -9.75 4.32 0.11
N GLU A 54 -11.07 4.35 -0.12
CA GLU A 54 -11.61 4.94 -1.35
C GLU A 54 -11.65 6.47 -1.30
N VAL A 55 -11.91 7.05 -0.14
CA VAL A 55 -11.81 8.50 0.05
C VAL A 55 -10.38 8.98 -0.25
N LEU A 56 -9.37 8.28 0.28
CA LEU A 56 -7.97 8.58 0.00
C LEU A 56 -7.61 8.38 -1.48
N LEU A 57 -8.17 7.34 -2.12
CA LEU A 57 -7.97 7.12 -3.55
C LEU A 57 -8.50 8.30 -4.37
N TYR A 58 -9.68 8.83 -4.06
CA TYR A 58 -10.24 9.98 -4.78
C TYR A 58 -9.35 11.22 -4.63
N ALA A 59 -8.90 11.52 -3.43
CA ALA A 59 -7.95 12.62 -3.19
C ALA A 59 -6.62 12.42 -3.93
N SER A 60 -6.11 11.18 -3.96
CA SER A 60 -4.88 10.86 -4.67
C SER A 60 -5.02 10.98 -6.18
N LEU A 61 -6.17 10.59 -6.74
CA LEU A 61 -6.50 10.74 -8.16
C LEU A 61 -6.64 12.21 -8.57
N GLU A 62 -7.26 13.04 -7.74
CA GLU A 62 -7.35 14.49 -7.96
C GLU A 62 -5.95 15.10 -8.02
N LYS A 63 -5.08 14.78 -7.06
CA LYS A 63 -3.66 15.20 -7.08
C LYS A 63 -2.90 14.68 -8.30
N PHE A 64 -3.25 13.50 -8.76
CA PHE A 64 -2.72 12.95 -10.00
C PHE A 64 -3.26 13.66 -11.24
N GLY A 65 -4.29 14.51 -11.11
CA GLY A 65 -4.92 15.28 -12.19
C GLY A 65 -6.02 14.51 -12.92
N TYR A 66 -6.72 13.62 -12.22
CA TYR A 66 -7.91 12.96 -12.71
C TYR A 66 -9.14 13.82 -12.39
N ASP A 67 -9.84 14.31 -13.40
CA ASP A 67 -10.86 15.35 -13.24
C ASP A 67 -12.12 14.92 -12.46
N ARG A 68 -12.46 13.64 -12.50
CA ARG A 68 -13.71 13.12 -11.91
C ARG A 68 -13.45 11.84 -11.13
N PRO A 69 -12.70 11.91 -10.00
CA PRO A 69 -12.36 10.73 -9.19
C PRO A 69 -13.61 10.00 -8.67
N ASP A 70 -14.71 10.71 -8.42
CA ASP A 70 -16.01 10.16 -8.03
C ASP A 70 -16.69 9.28 -9.09
N ARG A 71 -16.23 9.34 -10.34
CA ARG A 71 -16.74 8.57 -11.48
C ARG A 71 -15.72 7.57 -12.03
N VAL A 72 -14.73 7.25 -11.24
CA VAL A 72 -13.70 6.29 -11.64
C VAL A 72 -14.35 4.93 -11.89
N SER A 73 -13.97 4.31 -13.01
CA SER A 73 -14.31 2.92 -13.31
C SER A 73 -13.07 2.05 -13.21
N PHE A 74 -13.21 0.94 -12.52
CA PHE A 74 -12.14 -0.03 -12.38
C PHE A 74 -12.27 -1.13 -13.42
N THR A 75 -11.14 -1.53 -13.97
CA THR A 75 -10.96 -2.82 -14.62
C THR A 75 -10.11 -3.69 -13.71
N TYR A 76 -10.28 -5.00 -13.77
CA TYR A 76 -9.56 -5.92 -12.89
C TYR A 76 -8.68 -6.84 -13.72
N GLY A 77 -7.40 -6.89 -13.37
CA GLY A 77 -6.43 -7.83 -13.91
C GLY A 77 -6.43 -9.17 -13.17
N GLU A 78 -5.37 -9.92 -13.36
CA GLU A 78 -5.13 -11.15 -12.60
C GLU A 78 -5.14 -10.88 -11.09
N ASN A 79 -5.67 -11.84 -10.32
CA ASN A 79 -5.79 -11.76 -8.86
C ASN A 79 -6.54 -10.49 -8.35
N ASN A 80 -7.48 -9.98 -9.14
CA ASN A 80 -8.31 -8.82 -8.80
C ASN A 80 -7.53 -7.51 -8.55
N LYS A 81 -6.33 -7.35 -9.15
CA LYS A 81 -5.63 -6.07 -9.11
C LYS A 81 -6.43 -5.03 -9.87
N PRO A 82 -6.80 -3.89 -9.23
CA PRO A 82 -7.59 -2.84 -9.89
C PRO A 82 -6.70 -1.93 -10.75
N TYR A 83 -7.22 -1.54 -11.90
CA TYR A 83 -6.65 -0.56 -12.83
C TYR A 83 -7.70 0.50 -13.18
N ILE A 84 -7.27 1.71 -13.52
CA ILE A 84 -8.13 2.82 -13.87
C ILE A 84 -7.95 3.20 -15.35
N GLY A 85 -9.07 3.55 -15.98
CA GLY A 85 -9.12 4.01 -17.37
C GLY A 85 -9.30 2.87 -18.38
N ARG A 86 -9.84 3.24 -19.56
CA ARG A 86 -10.08 2.29 -20.66
C ARG A 86 -8.77 1.72 -21.23
N ASP A 87 -7.70 2.49 -21.17
CA ASP A 87 -6.39 2.14 -21.72
C ASP A 87 -5.40 1.63 -20.67
N GLY A 88 -5.83 1.52 -19.39
CA GLY A 88 -4.99 1.02 -18.29
C GLY A 88 -3.75 1.88 -17.99
N ASN A 89 -3.78 3.18 -18.29
CA ASN A 89 -2.64 4.07 -18.18
C ASN A 89 -2.45 4.70 -16.79
N ILE A 90 -3.35 4.41 -15.85
CA ILE A 90 -3.26 4.85 -14.46
C ILE A 90 -3.27 3.62 -13.56
N PHE A 91 -2.17 3.42 -12.88
CA PHE A 91 -1.94 2.33 -11.98
C PHE A 91 -2.18 2.78 -10.55
N ILE A 92 -2.92 1.99 -9.81
CA ILE A 92 -3.23 2.29 -8.42
C ILE A 92 -2.91 1.12 -7.52
N ASN A 93 -2.59 1.43 -6.28
CA ASN A 93 -2.52 0.42 -5.23
C ASN A 93 -2.96 1.01 -3.89
N LEU A 94 -3.63 0.20 -3.10
CA LEU A 94 -4.14 0.54 -1.78
C LEU A 94 -3.63 -0.47 -0.76
N SER A 95 -3.29 0.04 0.42
CA SER A 95 -2.99 -0.77 1.60
C SER A 95 -3.61 -0.14 2.83
N HIS A 96 -3.89 -0.94 3.84
CA HIS A 96 -4.35 -0.46 5.13
C HIS A 96 -3.95 -1.40 6.25
N SER A 97 -3.63 -0.85 7.39
CA SER A 97 -3.36 -1.60 8.61
C SER A 97 -3.58 -0.71 9.83
N GLY A 98 -4.02 -1.31 10.94
CA GLY A 98 -4.23 -0.55 12.14
C GLY A 98 -5.30 0.54 11.97
N GLU A 99 -4.88 1.79 11.89
CA GLU A 99 -5.73 2.97 11.74
C GLU A 99 -5.36 3.82 10.53
N TYR A 100 -4.46 3.31 9.68
CA TYR A 100 -3.99 4.04 8.51
C TYR A 100 -4.32 3.32 7.21
N VAL A 101 -4.54 4.13 6.21
CA VAL A 101 -4.67 3.74 4.81
C VAL A 101 -3.57 4.40 4.00
N MET A 102 -3.05 3.71 3.00
CA MET A 102 -2.04 4.20 2.07
C MET A 102 -2.52 3.99 0.64
N CYS A 103 -2.34 4.99 -0.20
CA CYS A 103 -2.68 4.97 -1.62
C CYS A 103 -1.48 5.39 -2.46
N ALA A 104 -1.22 4.65 -3.52
CA ALA A 104 -0.29 5.02 -4.57
C ALA A 104 -1.03 5.12 -5.91
N VAL A 105 -0.80 6.20 -6.66
CA VAL A 105 -1.30 6.42 -8.02
C VAL A 105 -0.11 6.75 -8.90
N SER A 106 0.04 6.06 -10.03
CA SER A 106 1.23 6.18 -10.88
C SER A 106 0.92 6.02 -12.37
N ASP A 107 1.82 6.49 -13.22
CA ASP A 107 1.84 6.28 -14.67
C ASP A 107 2.44 4.91 -15.07
N ARG A 108 2.80 4.06 -14.10
CA ARG A 108 3.35 2.71 -14.29
C ARG A 108 3.00 1.81 -13.12
N GLU A 109 3.24 0.51 -13.29
CA GLU A 109 2.93 -0.50 -12.28
C GLU A 109 3.51 -0.12 -10.91
N VAL A 110 2.64 -0.12 -9.91
CA VAL A 110 2.94 0.27 -8.54
C VAL A 110 2.27 -0.67 -7.54
N GLY A 111 2.94 -0.88 -6.42
CA GLY A 111 2.43 -1.58 -5.25
C GLY A 111 2.87 -0.83 -4.00
N CYS A 112 1.99 -0.67 -3.04
CA CYS A 112 2.33 -0.06 -1.76
C CYS A 112 1.85 -0.92 -0.60
N ASP A 113 2.54 -0.81 0.52
CA ASP A 113 2.12 -1.46 1.76
C ASP A 113 2.38 -0.57 2.96
N ILE A 114 1.46 -0.62 3.93
CA ILE A 114 1.59 -0.01 5.24
C ILE A 114 1.14 -1.03 6.29
N GLN A 115 1.95 -1.21 7.34
CA GLN A 115 1.68 -2.19 8.40
C GLN A 115 1.90 -1.61 9.78
N LYS A 116 0.92 -1.83 10.66
CA LYS A 116 1.07 -1.64 12.09
C LYS A 116 1.93 -2.76 12.66
N MET A 117 2.99 -2.41 13.38
CA MET A 117 3.86 -3.39 14.03
C MET A 117 3.13 -4.06 15.22
N GLY A 118 3.06 -5.38 15.21
CA GLY A 118 2.54 -6.23 16.31
C GLY A 118 3.64 -6.83 17.16
N ASP A 119 3.28 -7.71 18.09
CA ASP A 119 4.23 -8.23 19.08
C ASP A 119 4.83 -9.61 18.72
N ASP A 120 4.15 -10.44 17.93
CA ASP A 120 4.50 -11.88 17.80
C ASP A 120 4.89 -12.34 16.38
N ASP A 121 5.24 -11.42 15.48
CA ASP A 121 5.32 -11.73 14.05
C ASP A 121 6.66 -12.32 13.57
N ILE A 122 7.72 -12.29 14.38
CA ILE A 122 9.08 -12.78 14.00
C ILE A 122 9.05 -14.28 13.64
N LEU A 123 8.19 -15.06 14.29
CA LEU A 123 8.03 -16.49 13.97
C LEU A 123 7.47 -16.72 12.56
N LEU A 124 6.72 -15.75 12.02
CA LEU A 124 6.23 -15.81 10.64
C LEU A 124 7.40 -15.71 9.64
N ALA A 125 8.41 -14.87 9.94
CA ALA A 125 9.59 -14.79 9.09
C ALA A 125 10.33 -16.13 9.00
N LYS A 126 10.51 -16.83 10.13
CA LYS A 126 11.16 -18.15 10.16
C LYS A 126 10.43 -19.18 9.30
N LYS A 127 9.09 -19.04 9.19
CA LYS A 127 8.25 -19.99 8.46
C LYS A 127 8.11 -19.68 6.97
N PHE A 128 8.09 -18.39 6.62
CA PHE A 128 7.66 -17.96 5.30
C PHE A 128 8.68 -17.14 4.52
N PHE A 129 9.75 -16.64 5.16
CA PHE A 129 10.81 -15.90 4.46
C PHE A 129 11.94 -16.83 4.07
N LEU A 130 12.81 -16.35 3.20
CA LEU A 130 14.06 -17.06 2.91
C LEU A 130 14.97 -17.10 4.13
N PRO A 131 15.80 -18.16 4.30
CA PRO A 131 16.70 -18.28 5.46
C PRO A 131 17.59 -17.04 5.68
N GLN A 132 18.12 -16.45 4.62
CA GLN A 132 19.00 -15.28 4.68
C GLN A 132 18.26 -14.03 5.19
N GLU A 133 17.00 -13.87 4.82
CA GLU A 133 16.16 -12.76 5.29
C GLU A 133 15.82 -12.94 6.78
N TYR A 134 15.47 -14.17 7.17
CA TYR A 134 15.26 -14.50 8.59
C TYR A 134 16.53 -14.29 9.42
N GLU A 135 17.70 -14.72 8.93
CA GLU A 135 18.97 -14.50 9.61
C GLU A 135 19.28 -13.03 9.81
N THR A 136 18.97 -12.19 8.81
CA THR A 136 19.11 -10.73 8.91
C THR A 136 18.21 -10.15 10.02
N ILE A 137 17.00 -10.65 10.17
CA ILE A 137 16.08 -10.24 11.25
C ILE A 137 16.59 -10.75 12.60
N ALA A 138 16.96 -12.03 12.68
CA ALA A 138 17.39 -12.66 13.92
C ALA A 138 18.71 -12.08 14.47
N ALA A 139 19.57 -11.56 13.59
CA ALA A 139 20.84 -10.93 13.97
C ALA A 139 20.68 -9.54 14.61
N GLN A 140 19.48 -8.94 14.60
CA GLN A 140 19.26 -7.64 15.22
C GLN A 140 19.44 -7.73 16.75
N PRO A 141 20.07 -6.71 17.39
CA PRO A 141 20.49 -6.77 18.79
C PRO A 141 19.34 -6.90 19.79
N THR A 142 18.21 -6.25 19.53
CA THR A 142 17.07 -6.18 20.45
C THR A 142 15.79 -6.71 19.80
N GLU A 143 14.83 -7.11 20.60
CA GLU A 143 13.50 -7.55 20.10
C GLU A 143 12.77 -6.43 19.36
N HIS A 144 12.98 -5.18 19.77
CA HIS A 144 12.45 -4.02 19.07
C HIS A 144 13.04 -3.92 17.65
N GLU A 145 14.36 -4.01 17.51
CA GLU A 145 15.05 -3.94 16.20
C GLU A 145 14.74 -5.16 15.33
N LYS A 146 14.57 -6.35 15.91
CA LYS A 146 14.11 -7.54 15.19
C LYS A 146 12.70 -7.31 14.61
N ARG A 147 11.81 -6.76 15.41
CA ARG A 147 10.46 -6.42 14.99
C ARG A 147 10.48 -5.36 13.88
N ASP A 148 11.25 -4.31 14.07
CA ASP A 148 11.45 -3.26 13.09
C ASP A 148 11.92 -3.82 11.74
N MET A 149 12.93 -4.68 11.77
CA MET A 149 13.48 -5.34 10.59
C MET A 149 12.47 -6.33 9.97
N PHE A 150 11.71 -7.06 10.78
CA PHE A 150 10.64 -7.93 10.27
C PHE A 150 9.61 -7.14 9.46
N TYR A 151 9.07 -6.06 10.02
CA TYR A 151 8.06 -5.25 9.33
C TYR A 151 8.62 -4.48 8.14
N ARG A 152 9.91 -4.15 8.15
CA ARG A 152 10.64 -3.64 7.00
C ARG A 152 10.61 -4.65 5.85
N PHE A 153 11.00 -5.90 6.08
CA PHE A 153 10.90 -6.96 5.08
C PHE A 153 9.46 -7.23 4.65
N TRP A 154 8.54 -7.27 5.60
CA TRP A 154 7.13 -7.53 5.32
C TRP A 154 6.55 -6.51 4.34
N THR A 155 6.66 -5.21 4.61
CA THR A 155 6.14 -4.16 3.74
C THR A 155 6.81 -4.14 2.37
N LEU A 156 8.10 -4.41 2.30
CA LEU A 156 8.83 -4.54 1.04
C LEU A 156 8.29 -5.74 0.23
N LYS A 157 8.13 -6.90 0.84
CA LYS A 157 7.61 -8.10 0.17
C LYS A 157 6.17 -7.92 -0.30
N GLU A 158 5.31 -7.40 0.55
CA GLU A 158 3.91 -7.12 0.18
C GLU A 158 3.81 -6.09 -0.95
N SER A 159 4.60 -5.01 -0.92
CA SER A 159 4.61 -4.02 -2.00
C SER A 159 5.07 -4.63 -3.34
N TYR A 160 6.04 -5.56 -3.31
CA TYR A 160 6.46 -6.30 -4.51
C TYR A 160 5.39 -7.26 -5.02
N MET A 161 4.73 -8.02 -4.15
CA MET A 161 3.62 -8.90 -4.54
C MET A 161 2.47 -8.11 -5.16
N LYS A 162 2.19 -6.91 -4.64
CA LYS A 162 1.15 -6.00 -5.14
C LYS A 162 1.51 -5.37 -6.48
N VAL A 163 2.77 -4.92 -6.69
CA VAL A 163 3.17 -4.35 -7.99
C VAL A 163 3.10 -5.39 -9.10
N THR A 164 3.48 -6.63 -8.84
CA THR A 164 3.42 -7.72 -9.82
C THR A 164 2.01 -8.23 -10.10
N GLY A 165 1.03 -7.84 -9.29
CA GLY A 165 -0.35 -8.33 -9.39
C GLY A 165 -0.53 -9.81 -9.00
N LYS A 166 0.50 -10.48 -8.53
CA LYS A 166 0.42 -11.91 -8.16
C LYS A 166 -0.23 -12.14 -6.80
N GLY A 167 -0.19 -11.13 -5.92
CA GLY A 167 -0.80 -11.23 -4.60
C GLY A 167 -0.36 -12.49 -3.86
N MET A 168 -1.27 -13.10 -3.11
CA MET A 168 -0.99 -14.30 -2.31
C MET A 168 -0.68 -15.57 -3.13
N SER A 169 -0.80 -15.54 -4.46
CA SER A 169 -0.33 -16.65 -5.30
C SER A 169 1.19 -16.73 -5.40
N MET A 170 1.89 -15.67 -5.03
CA MET A 170 3.35 -15.64 -4.94
C MET A 170 3.77 -15.95 -3.49
N PRO A 171 4.48 -17.06 -3.24
CA PRO A 171 4.97 -17.36 -1.91
C PRO A 171 6.05 -16.38 -1.48
N LEU A 172 6.08 -16.03 -0.19
CA LEU A 172 7.02 -15.05 0.37
C LEU A 172 8.49 -15.51 0.26
N ASP A 173 8.77 -16.80 0.15
CA ASP A 173 10.08 -17.39 -0.11
C ASP A 173 10.38 -17.59 -1.61
N GLY A 174 9.44 -17.21 -2.48
CA GLY A 174 9.59 -17.31 -3.93
C GLY A 174 10.56 -16.31 -4.54
N PHE A 175 10.87 -15.23 -3.83
CA PHE A 175 11.75 -14.14 -4.25
C PHE A 175 12.58 -13.63 -3.07
N GLU A 176 13.65 -12.88 -3.36
CA GLU A 176 14.60 -12.43 -2.34
C GLU A 176 14.76 -10.92 -2.36
N ILE A 177 14.70 -10.32 -1.19
CA ILE A 177 15.01 -8.91 -0.96
C ILE A 177 16.24 -8.82 -0.07
N THR A 178 17.25 -8.11 -0.51
CA THR A 178 18.40 -7.75 0.31
C THR A 178 18.20 -6.35 0.85
N VAL A 179 18.38 -6.19 2.14
CA VAL A 179 18.21 -4.94 2.86
C VAL A 179 19.57 -4.47 3.39
N SER A 180 19.95 -3.24 3.01
CA SER A 180 21.09 -2.49 3.56
C SER A 180 20.61 -1.05 3.83
N ASP A 181 21.37 -0.02 3.43
CA ASP A 181 20.88 1.36 3.42
C ASP A 181 19.63 1.52 2.54
N LYS A 182 19.54 0.68 1.50
CA LYS A 182 18.36 0.57 0.62
C LYS A 182 17.98 -0.89 0.45
N ALA A 183 16.75 -1.12 0.01
CA ALA A 183 16.26 -2.44 -0.33
C ALA A 183 16.43 -2.73 -1.82
N TYR A 184 16.81 -3.97 -2.16
CA TYR A 184 17.02 -4.44 -3.51
C TYR A 184 16.38 -5.81 -3.71
N LEU A 185 15.75 -6.02 -4.86
CA LEU A 185 15.27 -7.33 -5.27
C LEU A 185 16.43 -8.13 -5.87
N THR A 186 16.94 -9.13 -5.15
CA THR A 186 18.10 -9.94 -5.56
C THR A 186 17.70 -11.22 -6.28
N LYS A 187 16.52 -11.81 -5.96
CA LYS A 187 15.90 -12.90 -6.72
C LYS A 187 14.55 -12.43 -7.26
N ASN A 188 14.44 -12.30 -8.56
CA ASN A 188 13.24 -11.78 -9.24
C ASN A 188 12.62 -12.82 -10.19
N PRO A 189 11.59 -13.56 -9.78
CA PRO A 189 10.93 -14.56 -10.63
C PRO A 189 10.01 -13.96 -11.71
N CYS A 190 9.66 -12.67 -11.59
CA CYS A 190 8.73 -12.02 -12.53
C CYS A 190 9.45 -11.36 -13.72
N GLY A 191 10.78 -11.28 -13.70
CA GLY A 191 11.52 -10.47 -14.67
C GLY A 191 11.25 -8.97 -14.49
N GLY A 192 11.79 -8.15 -15.41
CA GLY A 192 11.66 -6.69 -15.31
C GLY A 192 12.53 -6.07 -14.23
N LYS A 193 12.38 -4.76 -14.03
CA LYS A 193 13.10 -4.00 -13.00
C LYS A 193 12.11 -3.43 -12.01
N TYR A 194 12.39 -3.59 -10.75
CA TYR A 194 11.57 -3.08 -9.65
C TYR A 194 12.45 -2.31 -8.67
N TYR A 195 11.91 -1.23 -8.13
CA TYR A 195 12.61 -0.33 -7.23
C TYR A 195 11.75 -0.08 -6.01
N PHE A 196 12.39 -0.09 -4.84
CA PHE A 196 11.74 0.15 -3.57
C PHE A 196 11.98 1.59 -3.09
N SER A 197 10.98 2.14 -2.44
CA SER A 197 11.08 3.33 -1.60
C SER A 197 10.46 3.00 -0.26
N GLU A 198 11.22 3.21 0.81
CA GLU A 198 10.75 3.09 2.18
C GLU A 198 10.44 4.50 2.68
N TYR A 199 9.34 4.65 3.39
CA TYR A 199 8.87 5.97 3.84
C TYR A 199 8.75 6.03 5.35
N ASP A 200 8.96 7.21 5.88
CA ASP A 200 8.57 7.51 7.25
C ASP A 200 7.06 7.32 7.40
N ALA A 201 6.68 6.50 8.34
CA ALA A 201 5.30 6.17 8.66
C ALA A 201 4.98 6.66 10.08
N PRO A 202 3.70 6.74 10.47
CA PRO A 202 3.35 7.04 11.85
C PRO A 202 4.02 6.09 12.84
N ASP A 203 4.22 6.55 14.08
CA ASP A 203 4.84 5.74 15.12
C ASP A 203 4.17 4.37 15.25
N GLY A 204 4.99 3.32 15.29
CA GLY A 204 4.53 1.94 15.34
C GLY A 204 4.08 1.37 13.99
N TYR A 205 4.43 2.02 12.86
CA TYR A 205 4.14 1.53 11.51
C TYR A 205 5.39 1.47 10.64
N LYS A 206 5.33 0.63 9.61
CA LYS A 206 6.24 0.61 8.47
C LYS A 206 5.47 0.79 7.18
N SER A 207 6.09 1.45 6.19
CA SER A 207 5.51 1.59 4.87
C SER A 207 6.55 1.51 3.77
N ALA A 208 6.15 0.92 2.64
CA ALA A 208 6.99 0.78 1.46
C ALA A 208 6.18 0.93 0.17
N LEU A 209 6.86 1.37 -0.86
CA LEU A 209 6.42 1.40 -2.24
C LEU A 209 7.35 0.52 -3.07
N CYS A 210 6.79 -0.27 -3.97
CA CYS A 210 7.51 -0.94 -5.05
C CYS A 210 6.98 -0.45 -6.38
N ILE A 211 7.86 -0.07 -7.29
CA ILE A 211 7.50 0.48 -8.58
C ILE A 211 8.34 -0.12 -9.71
N ALA A 212 7.71 -0.33 -10.88
CA ALA A 212 8.37 -0.92 -12.03
C ALA A 212 9.21 0.09 -12.82
N ASP A 213 10.16 -0.44 -13.61
CA ASP A 213 10.95 0.18 -14.66
C ASP A 213 12.01 1.18 -14.22
N ARG A 214 11.72 2.13 -13.33
CA ARG A 214 12.65 3.17 -12.87
C ARG A 214 12.35 3.61 -11.42
N PRO A 215 13.34 4.14 -10.68
CA PRO A 215 13.14 4.58 -9.30
C PRO A 215 12.05 5.65 -9.17
N CYS A 216 11.38 5.69 -8.03
CA CYS A 216 10.44 6.73 -7.65
C CYS A 216 11.11 7.74 -6.71
N THR A 217 10.86 9.02 -6.92
CA THR A 217 11.32 10.11 -6.04
C THR A 217 10.17 10.79 -5.29
N ALA A 218 8.93 10.30 -5.47
CA ALA A 218 7.78 10.83 -4.75
C ALA A 218 7.93 10.55 -3.25
N LEU A 219 7.66 11.57 -2.44
CA LEU A 219 7.53 11.44 -0.99
C LEU A 219 6.06 11.25 -0.63
N PRO A 220 5.74 10.54 0.47
CA PRO A 220 4.37 10.39 0.91
C PRO A 220 3.83 11.71 1.45
N GLU A 221 2.59 12.01 1.11
CA GLU A 221 1.85 13.13 1.65
C GLU A 221 0.82 12.61 2.67
N PHE A 222 0.85 13.17 3.88
CA PHE A 222 -0.14 12.86 4.89
C PHE A 222 -1.38 13.73 4.66
N ILE A 223 -2.51 13.06 4.42
CA ILE A 223 -3.78 13.70 4.09
C ILE A 223 -4.69 13.68 5.33
N ASP A 224 -5.18 14.86 5.70
CA ASP A 224 -6.30 14.96 6.63
C ASP A 224 -7.60 14.70 5.88
N LEU A 225 -8.24 13.56 6.15
CA LEU A 225 -9.50 13.20 5.50
C LEU A 225 -10.61 14.24 5.75
N LYS A 226 -10.56 14.98 6.85
CA LYS A 226 -11.55 16.02 7.15
C LYS A 226 -11.55 17.17 6.13
N GLY A 227 -10.37 17.42 5.54
CA GLY A 227 -10.20 18.48 4.54
C GLY A 227 -10.58 18.06 3.11
N ILE A 228 -10.97 16.79 2.88
CA ILE A 228 -11.30 16.30 1.55
C ILE A 228 -12.74 16.71 1.17
N THR A 229 -12.85 17.35 0.03
CA THR A 229 -14.15 17.61 -0.63
C THR A 229 -14.27 16.62 -1.79
N ILE A 230 -15.22 15.69 -1.73
CA ILE A 230 -15.55 14.74 -2.79
C ILE A 230 -16.83 15.19 -3.48
#